data_f2ac70e7418cad10b024c361fff97f9d
#
_entry.id   f2ac70e7418cad10b024c361fff97f9d
#
_cell.length_a   1.000
_cell.length_b   1.000
_cell.length_c   1.000
_cell.angle_alpha   90.00
_cell.angle_beta   90.00
_cell.angle_gamma   90.00
#
_symmetry.space_group_name_H-M   'P 1'
#
loop_
_entity.id
_entity.type
_entity.pdbx_description
1 polymer ?
#
loop_
_entity_poly.entity_id
_entity_poly.type
_entity_poly.pdbx_seq_one_letter_code
_entity_poly.pdbx_strand_id
1 'polypeptide(L)'
;MANILVIDDEAPVRRLVALALEKQGHRVSEAGDGAEALRIMAEHSTDLVITDLLMPETDGIETIMELRRLYPATKIIAISGGGEYQSGAGFLRAAESLGADRTLTKPFEFKQLLPAVQALL
;
A
#
# COMPACT_ATOMS: atom_id res chain seq x y z
N MET A 1 -2.04 -9.13 15.83
CA MET A 1 -2.49 -9.51 14.49
C MET A 1 -3.31 -8.38 13.87
N ALA A 2 -2.93 -7.94 12.69
CA ALA A 2 -3.62 -6.86 12.02
C ALA A 2 -4.26 -7.33 10.71
N ASN A 3 -5.24 -6.58 10.23
CA ASN A 3 -5.85 -6.77 8.93
C ASN A 3 -5.17 -5.83 7.94
N ILE A 4 -4.47 -6.38 6.96
CA ILE A 4 -3.68 -5.63 5.99
C ILE A 4 -4.22 -5.86 4.59
N LEU A 5 -4.32 -4.79 3.82
CA LEU A 5 -4.72 -4.86 2.41
C LEU A 5 -3.52 -4.45 1.55
N VAL A 6 -3.14 -5.32 0.61
CA VAL A 6 -2.06 -5.04 -0.33
C VAL A 6 -2.65 -4.76 -1.71
N ILE A 7 -2.34 -3.60 -2.25
CA ILE A 7 -2.83 -3.16 -3.57
C ILE A 7 -1.65 -3.08 -4.52
N ASP A 8 -1.66 -3.89 -5.57
CA ASP A 8 -0.63 -3.90 -6.60
C ASP A 8 -1.20 -4.61 -7.82
N ASP A 9 -1.02 -4.05 -9.00
CA ASP A 9 -1.50 -4.67 -10.24
C ASP A 9 -0.64 -5.87 -10.66
N GLU A 10 0.56 -5.99 -10.14
CA GLU A 10 1.44 -7.12 -10.41
C GLU A 10 1.20 -8.24 -9.41
N ALA A 11 0.40 -9.23 -9.81
CA ALA A 11 0.00 -10.30 -8.91
C ALA A 11 1.17 -11.06 -8.27
N PRO A 12 2.25 -11.40 -8.97
CA PRO A 12 3.36 -12.10 -8.34
C PRO A 12 4.03 -11.28 -7.22
N VAL A 13 4.22 -9.99 -7.44
CA VAL A 13 4.80 -9.09 -6.42
C VAL A 13 3.85 -8.96 -5.24
N ARG A 14 2.59 -8.71 -5.53
CA ARG A 14 1.55 -8.60 -4.50
C ARG A 14 1.50 -9.85 -3.62
N ARG A 15 1.57 -11.02 -4.25
CA ARG A 15 1.51 -12.29 -3.52
C ARG A 15 2.72 -12.50 -2.62
N LEU A 16 3.91 -12.11 -3.07
CA LEU A 16 5.11 -12.20 -2.24
C LEU A 16 5.02 -11.32 -1.00
N VAL A 17 4.52 -10.10 -1.16
CA VAL A 17 4.31 -9.19 -0.04
C VAL A 17 3.29 -9.77 0.93
N ALA A 18 2.17 -10.27 0.40
CA ALA A 18 1.13 -10.87 1.24
C ALA A 18 1.66 -12.05 2.05
N LEU A 19 2.43 -12.93 1.42
CA LEU A 19 3.00 -14.10 2.11
C LEU A 19 3.95 -13.69 3.23
N ALA A 20 4.79 -12.68 3.00
CA ALA A 20 5.70 -12.19 4.02
C ALA A 20 4.96 -11.66 5.24
N LEU A 21 3.86 -10.94 5.01
CA LEU A 21 3.05 -10.41 6.09
C LEU A 21 2.26 -11.49 6.82
N GLU A 22 1.75 -12.47 6.09
CA GLU A 22 1.06 -13.61 6.69
C GLU A 22 1.98 -14.40 7.62
N LYS A 23 3.27 -14.52 7.26
CA LYS A 23 4.26 -15.15 8.13
C LYS A 23 4.47 -14.42 9.44
N GLN A 24 4.18 -13.12 9.47
CA GLN A 24 4.26 -12.33 10.68
C GLN A 24 2.97 -12.38 11.51
N GLY A 25 2.00 -13.17 11.09
CA GLY A 25 0.77 -13.36 11.83
C GLY A 25 -0.37 -12.43 11.45
N HIS A 26 -0.23 -11.68 10.37
CA HIS A 26 -1.28 -10.78 9.91
C HIS A 26 -2.27 -11.47 8.99
N ARG A 27 -3.49 -10.93 8.93
CA ARG A 27 -4.48 -11.32 7.93
C ARG A 27 -4.32 -10.38 6.75
N VAL A 28 -4.14 -10.96 5.57
CA VAL A 28 -3.84 -10.15 4.38
C VAL A 28 -4.89 -10.37 3.31
N SER A 29 -5.42 -9.27 2.79
CA SER A 29 -6.28 -9.26 1.61
C SER A 29 -5.49 -8.64 0.47
N GLU A 30 -5.83 -9.01 -0.75
CA GLU A 30 -5.13 -8.53 -1.95
C GLU A 30 -6.10 -7.87 -2.90
N ALA A 31 -5.68 -6.77 -3.52
CA ALA A 31 -6.45 -6.07 -4.54
C ALA A 31 -5.54 -5.72 -5.70
N GLY A 32 -6.06 -5.82 -6.92
CA GLY A 32 -5.31 -5.48 -8.12
C GLY A 32 -5.40 -4.01 -8.53
N ASP A 33 -6.33 -3.27 -7.95
CA ASP A 33 -6.51 -1.85 -8.22
C ASP A 33 -7.27 -1.18 -7.08
N GLY A 34 -7.42 0.13 -7.19
CA GLY A 34 -8.08 0.92 -6.15
C GLY A 34 -9.57 0.63 -5.99
N ALA A 35 -10.26 0.33 -7.09
CA ALA A 35 -11.69 0.04 -7.03
C ALA A 35 -11.95 -1.25 -6.25
N GLU A 36 -11.15 -2.28 -6.52
CA GLU A 36 -11.25 -3.53 -5.78
C GLU A 36 -10.91 -3.32 -4.30
N ALA A 37 -9.89 -2.51 -4.04
CA ALA A 37 -9.49 -2.19 -2.67
C ALA A 37 -10.63 -1.55 -1.88
N LEU A 38 -11.31 -0.58 -2.47
CA LEU A 38 -12.42 0.10 -1.80
C LEU A 38 -13.58 -0.86 -1.54
N ARG A 39 -13.82 -1.78 -2.46
CA ARG A 39 -14.86 -2.79 -2.27
C ARG A 39 -14.53 -3.72 -1.10
N ILE A 40 -13.27 -4.15 -1.01
CA ILE A 40 -12.82 -5.00 0.10
C ILE A 40 -12.93 -4.25 1.42
N MET A 41 -12.51 -3.00 1.47
CA MET A 41 -12.55 -2.21 2.70
C MET A 41 -13.97 -1.90 3.15
N ALA A 42 -14.92 -1.85 2.23
CA ALA A 42 -16.32 -1.66 2.58
C ALA A 42 -16.89 -2.88 3.31
N GLU A 43 -16.32 -4.06 3.09
CA GLU A 43 -16.79 -5.32 3.67
C GLU A 43 -15.98 -5.77 4.87
N HIS A 44 -14.73 -5.36 4.97
CA HIS A 44 -13.80 -5.82 6.00
C HIS A 44 -13.04 -4.66 6.63
N SER A 45 -12.91 -4.73 7.94
CA SER A 45 -12.08 -3.79 8.68
C SER A 45 -10.62 -3.92 8.24
N THR A 46 -9.96 -2.81 7.99
CA THR A 46 -8.56 -2.79 7.54
C THR A 46 -7.75 -1.84 8.42
N ASP A 47 -6.66 -2.33 8.97
CA ASP A 47 -5.79 -1.54 9.84
C ASP A 47 -4.70 -0.81 9.06
N LEU A 48 -4.21 -1.45 8.00
CA LEU A 48 -3.10 -0.92 7.20
C LEU A 48 -3.32 -1.25 5.73
N VAL A 49 -3.08 -0.29 4.86
CA VAL A 49 -3.06 -0.46 3.40
C VAL A 49 -1.64 -0.27 2.90
N ILE A 50 -1.17 -1.19 2.07
CA ILE A 50 0.10 -1.06 1.35
C ILE A 50 -0.28 -0.94 -0.11
N THR A 51 0.01 0.19 -0.74
CA THR A 51 -0.41 0.43 -2.12
C THR A 51 0.75 0.88 -3.00
N ASP A 52 0.80 0.29 -4.21
CA ASP A 52 1.67 0.78 -5.26
C ASP A 52 1.06 2.07 -5.82
N LEU A 53 1.89 3.04 -6.11
CA LEU A 53 1.46 4.32 -6.68
C LEU A 53 1.30 4.26 -8.20
N LEU A 54 2.02 3.37 -8.86
CA LEU A 54 1.99 3.28 -10.33
C LEU A 54 1.19 2.05 -10.76
N MET A 55 -0.07 2.26 -11.07
CA MET A 55 -0.97 1.22 -11.56
C MET A 55 -1.61 1.69 -12.86
N PRO A 56 -1.70 0.83 -13.91
CA PRO A 56 -2.14 1.26 -15.25
C PRO A 56 -3.53 1.88 -15.30
N GLU A 57 -4.48 1.37 -14.56
CA GLU A 57 -5.87 1.79 -14.65
C GLU A 57 -6.33 2.69 -13.51
N THR A 58 -5.51 2.79 -12.48
CA THR A 58 -5.86 3.57 -11.30
C THR A 58 -4.66 4.37 -10.86
N ASP A 59 -4.85 5.67 -10.68
CA ASP A 59 -3.81 6.50 -10.11
C ASP A 59 -3.70 6.17 -8.61
N GLY A 60 -2.52 5.71 -8.18
CA GLY A 60 -2.28 5.38 -6.78
C GLY A 60 -2.44 6.58 -5.85
N ILE A 61 -2.12 7.79 -6.32
CA ILE A 61 -2.34 9.01 -5.57
C ILE A 61 -3.82 9.23 -5.32
N GLU A 62 -4.63 9.05 -6.35
CA GLU A 62 -6.08 9.18 -6.25
C GLU A 62 -6.67 8.16 -5.28
N THR A 63 -6.14 6.94 -5.31
CA THR A 63 -6.53 5.91 -4.36
C THR A 63 -6.25 6.33 -2.92
N ILE A 64 -5.06 6.88 -2.65
CA ILE A 64 -4.69 7.34 -1.32
C ILE A 64 -5.63 8.46 -0.84
N MET A 65 -5.95 9.39 -1.72
CA MET A 65 -6.87 10.48 -1.38
C MET A 65 -8.24 9.93 -0.97
N GLU A 66 -8.75 8.98 -1.73
CA GLU A 66 -10.05 8.37 -1.46
C GLU A 66 -10.04 7.56 -0.16
N LEU A 67 -8.96 6.79 0.05
CA LEU A 67 -8.80 6.02 1.29
C LEU A 67 -8.74 6.93 2.51
N ARG A 68 -8.01 8.02 2.41
CA ARG A 68 -7.89 8.96 3.53
C ARG A 68 -9.20 9.66 3.83
N ARG A 69 -9.98 9.95 2.77
CA ARG A 69 -11.29 10.57 2.92
C ARG A 69 -12.28 9.62 3.61
N LEU A 70 -12.31 8.37 3.18
CA LEU A 70 -13.29 7.38 3.66
C LEU A 70 -12.85 6.68 4.95
N TYR A 71 -11.55 6.47 5.11
CA TYR A 71 -11.01 5.69 6.24
C TYR A 71 -9.85 6.44 6.90
N PRO A 72 -10.13 7.56 7.57
CA PRO A 72 -9.05 8.42 8.09
C PRO A 72 -8.18 7.76 9.16
N ALA A 73 -8.65 6.71 9.81
CA ALA A 73 -7.87 6.02 10.84
C ALA A 73 -6.98 4.90 10.29
N THR A 74 -7.20 4.47 9.04
CA THR A 74 -6.39 3.41 8.43
C THR A 74 -5.01 3.94 8.08
N LYS A 75 -3.96 3.20 8.44
CA LYS A 75 -2.60 3.57 8.10
C LYS A 75 -2.30 3.23 6.64
N ILE A 76 -1.44 4.01 5.98
CA ILE A 76 -1.13 3.82 4.57
C ILE A 76 0.37 3.83 4.35
N ILE A 77 0.88 2.79 3.69
CA ILE A 77 2.24 2.74 3.17
C ILE A 77 2.14 2.83 1.65
N ALA A 78 2.78 3.84 1.06
CA ALA A 78 2.82 4.02 -0.38
C ALA A 78 4.14 3.51 -0.93
N ILE A 79 4.09 2.79 -2.05
CA ILE A 79 5.27 2.23 -2.70
C ILE A 79 5.37 2.82 -4.10
N SER A 80 6.54 3.33 -4.45
CA SER A 80 6.82 3.85 -5.78
C SER A 80 7.82 2.95 -6.50
N GLY A 81 7.62 2.75 -7.79
CA GLY A 81 8.55 2.03 -8.62
C GLY A 81 9.76 2.86 -9.04
N GLY A 82 10.40 3.56 -8.14
CA GLY A 82 11.51 4.47 -8.43
C GLY A 82 12.56 3.91 -9.40
N GLY A 83 13.60 4.64 -9.66
CA GLY A 83 14.72 4.22 -10.49
C GLY A 83 14.58 4.56 -11.97
N GLU A 84 13.55 4.12 -12.64
CA GLU A 84 13.36 4.39 -14.06
C GLU A 84 12.79 5.78 -14.29
N TYR A 85 12.05 6.27 -13.34
CA TYR A 85 11.38 7.56 -13.46
C TYR A 85 11.89 8.47 -12.37
N GLN A 86 12.47 9.57 -12.75
CA GLN A 86 12.89 10.60 -11.80
C GLN A 86 11.72 11.10 -10.97
N SER A 87 10.51 10.89 -11.49
CA SER A 87 9.28 11.22 -10.82
C SER A 87 9.01 10.38 -9.58
N GLY A 88 9.74 9.27 -9.35
CA GLY A 88 9.53 8.43 -8.19
C GLY A 88 9.55 9.20 -6.88
N ALA A 89 10.56 10.05 -6.67
CA ALA A 89 10.67 10.87 -5.47
C ALA A 89 9.52 11.89 -5.39
N GLY A 90 9.10 12.44 -6.53
CA GLY A 90 7.98 13.38 -6.58
C GLY A 90 6.66 12.72 -6.21
N PHE A 91 6.44 11.50 -6.69
CA PHE A 91 5.25 10.73 -6.32
C PHE A 91 5.22 10.41 -4.83
N LEU A 92 6.36 10.06 -4.24
CA LEU A 92 6.43 9.76 -2.82
C LEU A 92 6.11 11.00 -1.97
N ARG A 93 6.63 12.15 -2.36
CA ARG A 93 6.32 13.41 -1.65
C ARG A 93 4.85 13.77 -1.76
N ALA A 94 4.28 13.59 -2.94
CA ALA A 94 2.85 13.82 -3.13
C ALA A 94 2.03 12.88 -2.27
N ALA A 95 2.42 11.61 -2.21
CA ALA A 95 1.72 10.61 -1.40
C ALA A 95 1.75 11.00 0.08
N GLU A 96 2.89 11.44 0.60
CA GLU A 96 3.02 11.90 1.98
C GLU A 96 2.13 13.10 2.25
N SER A 97 2.14 14.07 1.33
CA SER A 97 1.31 15.28 1.47
C SER A 97 -0.18 14.95 1.47
N LEU A 98 -0.58 13.89 0.78
CA LEU A 98 -1.98 13.51 0.65
C LEU A 98 -2.44 12.51 1.70
N GLY A 99 -1.52 12.02 2.54
CA GLY A 99 -1.91 11.22 3.68
C GLY A 99 -1.25 9.86 3.85
N ALA A 100 -0.24 9.51 3.05
CA ALA A 100 0.50 8.28 3.29
C ALA A 100 1.34 8.45 4.57
N ASP A 101 1.28 7.46 5.44
CA ASP A 101 2.02 7.49 6.70
C ASP A 101 3.49 7.12 6.54
N ARG A 102 3.79 6.28 5.56
CA ARG A 102 5.14 5.87 5.20
C ARG A 102 5.24 5.69 3.70
N THR A 103 6.45 5.82 3.18
CA THR A 103 6.73 5.59 1.76
C THR A 103 7.95 4.70 1.61
N LEU A 104 7.92 3.86 0.58
CA LEU A 104 9.02 2.98 0.21
C LEU A 104 9.25 3.06 -1.29
N THR A 105 10.50 2.92 -1.72
CA THR A 105 10.87 2.94 -3.14
C THR A 105 11.27 1.53 -3.58
N LYS A 106 10.76 1.08 -4.71
CA LYS A 106 11.16 -0.20 -5.30
C LYS A 106 12.55 -0.05 -5.95
N PRO A 107 13.39 -1.06 -5.91
CA PRO A 107 13.19 -2.31 -5.20
C PRO A 107 13.41 -2.12 -3.70
N PHE A 108 12.62 -2.80 -2.88
CA PHE A 108 12.80 -2.79 -1.44
C PHE A 108 12.92 -4.23 -0.95
N GLU A 109 13.56 -4.40 0.18
CA GLU A 109 13.66 -5.70 0.81
C GLU A 109 12.62 -5.81 1.92
N PHE A 110 12.24 -7.04 2.26
CA PHE A 110 11.29 -7.26 3.35
C PHE A 110 11.81 -6.72 4.67
N LYS A 111 13.13 -6.67 4.86
CA LYS A 111 13.71 -6.07 6.05
C LYS A 111 13.44 -4.56 6.16
N GLN A 112 13.02 -3.93 5.07
CA GLN A 112 12.58 -2.53 5.08
C GLN A 112 11.08 -2.44 5.28
N LEU A 113 10.33 -3.33 4.65
CA LEU A 113 8.87 -3.33 4.72
C LEU A 113 8.36 -3.73 6.11
N LEU A 114 8.88 -4.83 6.66
CA LEU A 114 8.34 -5.36 7.92
C LEU A 114 8.48 -4.40 9.10
N PRO A 115 9.62 -3.71 9.29
CA PRO A 115 9.71 -2.70 10.34
C PRO A 115 8.77 -1.52 10.11
N ALA A 116 8.55 -1.11 8.85
CA ALA A 116 7.62 -0.02 8.55
C ALA A 116 6.19 -0.41 8.93
N VAL A 117 5.80 -1.65 8.65
CA VAL A 117 4.50 -2.19 9.03
C VAL A 117 4.35 -2.18 10.55
N GLN A 118 5.34 -2.69 11.27
CA GLN A 118 5.29 -2.73 12.73
C GLN A 118 5.22 -1.34 13.35
N ALA A 119 5.92 -0.38 12.76
CA ALA A 119 5.94 0.98 13.28
C ALA A 119 4.56 1.66 13.21
N LEU A 120 3.72 1.25 12.27
CA LEU A 120 2.39 1.84 12.09
C LEU A 120 1.28 1.06 12.82
N LEU A 121 1.56 -0.14 13.23
CA LEU A 121 0.62 -0.97 13.97
C LEU A 121 0.95 -0.95 15.45
#